data_06bc94b2c00a3c7e30daf196ddec8734
#
_entry.id   06bc94b2c00a3c7e30daf196ddec8734
#
_cell.length_a   1.000
_cell.length_b   1.000
_cell.length_c   1.000
_cell.angle_alpha   90.00
_cell.angle_beta   90.00
_cell.angle_gamma   90.00
#
_symmetry.space_group_name_H-M   'P 1'
#
loop_
_entity.id
_entity.type
_entity.pdbx_description
1 polymer ?
#
loop_
_entity_poly.entity_id
_entity_poly.type
_entity_poly.pdbx_seq_one_letter_code
_entity_poly.pdbx_strand_id
1 'polypeptide(L)'
;DLVGLHNFKGGYCGVSKVENNTINICYLVDYDTFKHYKNIEEFQSKVIYKNPHLKVVFENCKLLFEKPLTISQISFEKKEAVENHILMIGDTAGLIHPLCGNGMAMAIHSAKIVSELILEFSEHTIHSRKELEEKYTQEWNAHFKSRLRMGRFLSKILQSEKWTTFLMQILTIFPFLLPM
;
A
#
# COMPACT_ATOMS: atom_id res chain seq x y z
N ASP A 1 3.26 4.93 21.10
CA ASP A 1 3.76 4.68 19.74
C ASP A 1 2.79 5.32 18.75
N LEU A 2 3.22 6.39 18.10
CA LEU A 2 2.42 7.17 17.16
C LEU A 2 2.89 6.87 15.74
N VAL A 3 1.94 6.52 14.85
CA VAL A 3 2.13 6.52 13.40
C VAL A 3 1.39 7.74 12.85
N GLY A 4 2.14 8.70 12.34
CA GLY A 4 1.60 9.89 11.70
C GLY A 4 1.39 9.66 10.21
N LEU A 5 0.19 9.97 9.70
CA LEU A 5 -0.08 10.02 8.26
C LEU A 5 -0.35 11.47 7.87
N HIS A 6 0.43 11.96 6.93
CA HIS A 6 0.40 13.35 6.49
C HIS A 6 0.15 13.43 5.00
N ASN A 7 -0.92 14.10 4.60
CA ASN A 7 -1.22 14.30 3.19
C ASN A 7 -0.51 15.53 2.63
N PHE A 8 -0.13 15.46 1.37
CA PHE A 8 0.35 16.58 0.57
C PHE A 8 -0.17 16.44 -0.87
N LYS A 9 0.01 17.47 -1.69
CA LYS A 9 -0.48 17.43 -3.08
C LYS A 9 0.16 16.29 -3.88
N GLY A 10 -0.67 15.36 -4.34
CA GLY A 10 -0.27 14.21 -5.15
C GLY A 10 0.28 13.03 -4.35
N GLY A 11 0.16 13.02 -3.01
CA GLY A 11 0.67 11.91 -2.23
C GLY A 11 0.44 12.01 -0.73
N TYR A 12 1.08 11.11 -0.01
CA TYR A 12 1.07 11.09 1.45
C TYR A 12 2.42 10.64 2.01
N CYS A 13 2.68 10.97 3.26
CA CYS A 13 3.87 10.59 4.00
C CYS A 13 3.48 9.91 5.32
N GLY A 14 4.04 8.75 5.56
CA GLY A 14 3.99 8.04 6.83
C GLY A 14 5.22 8.37 7.66
N VAL A 15 5.02 8.66 8.95
CA VAL A 15 6.07 8.91 9.93
C VAL A 15 5.83 8.01 11.12
N SER A 16 6.78 7.17 11.48
CA SER A 16 6.68 6.29 12.64
C SER A 16 7.99 6.22 13.40
N LYS A 17 7.91 6.15 14.71
CA LYS A 17 9.07 5.86 15.56
C LYS A 17 9.28 4.35 15.61
N VAL A 18 10.50 3.93 15.40
CA VAL A 18 10.93 2.53 15.47
C VAL A 18 12.01 2.38 16.56
N GLU A 19 12.68 1.22 16.62
CA GLU A 19 13.66 0.91 17.63
C GLU A 19 14.82 1.91 17.65
N ASN A 20 15.54 1.96 18.75
CA ASN A 20 16.72 2.81 18.94
C ASN A 20 16.47 4.31 18.72
N ASN A 21 15.27 4.79 19.02
CA ASN A 21 14.87 6.19 18.84
C ASN A 21 14.96 6.69 17.38
N THR A 22 14.93 5.77 16.42
CA THR A 22 14.97 6.04 15.00
C THR A 22 13.55 6.39 14.49
N ILE A 23 13.47 7.29 13.51
CA ILE A 23 12.21 7.64 12.84
C ILE A 23 12.25 7.08 11.42
N ASN A 24 11.27 6.24 11.09
CA ASN A 24 11.04 5.79 9.74
C ASN A 24 10.10 6.78 9.03
N ILE A 25 10.57 7.31 7.90
CA ILE A 25 9.81 8.25 7.06
C ILE A 25 9.69 7.62 5.67
N CYS A 26 8.46 7.42 5.22
CA CYS A 26 8.19 6.89 3.90
C CYS A 26 7.11 7.74 3.24
N TYR A 27 7.30 8.17 2.00
CA TYR A 27 6.24 8.86 1.26
C TYR A 27 6.05 8.29 -0.13
N LEU A 28 4.80 8.31 -0.56
CA LEU A 28 4.37 7.96 -1.91
C LEU A 28 3.88 9.23 -2.60
N VAL A 29 4.31 9.43 -3.84
CA VAL A 29 3.87 10.53 -4.69
C VAL A 29 3.51 10.00 -6.06
N ASP A 30 2.47 10.56 -6.68
CA ASP A 30 2.11 10.24 -8.05
C ASP A 30 3.17 10.80 -9.02
N TYR A 31 3.38 10.08 -10.11
CA TYR A 31 4.38 10.45 -11.11
C TYR A 31 4.10 11.82 -11.75
N ASP A 32 2.83 12.13 -11.99
CA ASP A 32 2.44 13.39 -12.64
C ASP A 32 2.77 14.60 -11.78
N THR A 33 2.64 14.48 -10.47
CA THR A 33 3.09 15.53 -9.55
C THR A 33 4.62 15.60 -9.47
N PHE A 34 5.29 14.44 -9.33
CA PHE A 34 6.73 14.42 -9.13
C PHE A 34 7.52 14.90 -10.37
N LYS A 35 7.10 14.55 -11.59
CA LYS A 35 7.80 14.89 -12.85
C LYS A 35 8.04 16.39 -13.08
N HIS A 36 7.34 17.27 -12.35
CA HIS A 36 7.52 18.71 -12.44
C HIS A 36 8.73 19.23 -11.65
N TYR A 37 9.39 18.36 -10.88
CA TYR A 37 10.53 18.71 -10.06
C TYR A 37 11.78 17.96 -10.53
N LYS A 38 12.94 18.63 -10.44
CA LYS A 38 14.20 18.11 -10.97
C LYS A 38 14.76 16.93 -10.16
N ASN A 39 14.53 16.97 -8.85
CA ASN A 39 15.06 15.99 -7.92
C ASN A 39 14.19 15.91 -6.65
N ILE A 40 14.55 14.99 -5.77
CA ILE A 40 13.87 14.73 -4.49
C ILE A 40 13.90 15.96 -3.58
N GLU A 41 15.04 16.64 -3.49
CA GLU A 41 15.25 17.78 -2.63
C GLU A 41 14.37 18.97 -3.03
N GLU A 42 14.24 19.23 -4.32
CA GLU A 42 13.34 20.26 -4.83
C GLU A 42 11.88 19.92 -4.53
N PHE A 43 11.48 18.66 -4.73
CA PHE A 43 10.15 18.18 -4.41
C PHE A 43 9.85 18.32 -2.91
N GLN A 44 10.76 17.90 -2.05
CA GLN A 44 10.61 18.02 -0.60
C GLN A 44 10.42 19.48 -0.19
N SER A 45 11.27 20.38 -0.66
CA SER A 45 11.22 21.80 -0.30
C SER A 45 9.95 22.50 -0.80
N LYS A 46 9.49 22.19 -2.01
CA LYS A 46 8.36 22.87 -2.64
C LYS A 46 6.99 22.25 -2.37
N VAL A 47 6.95 20.98 -1.98
CA VAL A 47 5.69 20.25 -1.77
C VAL A 47 5.57 19.72 -0.34
N ILE A 48 6.50 18.89 0.11
CA ILE A 48 6.41 18.22 1.42
C ILE A 48 6.49 19.25 2.55
N TYR A 49 7.39 20.22 2.48
CA TYR A 49 7.58 21.25 3.52
C TYR A 49 6.45 22.28 3.60
N LYS A 50 5.46 22.23 2.69
CA LYS A 50 4.20 22.98 2.87
C LYS A 50 3.36 22.42 4.01
N ASN A 51 3.53 21.16 4.35
CA ASN A 51 2.98 20.60 5.57
C ASN A 51 3.93 20.93 6.74
N PRO A 52 3.51 21.77 7.71
CA PRO A 52 4.39 22.24 8.79
C PRO A 52 4.90 21.11 9.68
N HIS A 53 4.10 20.06 9.88
CA HIS A 53 4.50 18.90 10.67
C HIS A 53 5.63 18.11 10.00
N LEU A 54 5.51 17.88 8.69
CA LEU A 54 6.55 17.20 7.92
C LEU A 54 7.82 18.05 7.86
N LYS A 55 7.68 19.37 7.66
CA LYS A 55 8.83 20.28 7.65
C LYS A 55 9.67 20.13 8.93
N VAL A 56 9.01 20.20 10.08
CA VAL A 56 9.68 20.05 11.39
C VAL A 56 10.41 18.70 11.48
N VAL A 57 9.80 17.61 11.05
CA VAL A 57 10.42 16.28 11.10
C VAL A 57 11.67 16.23 10.20
N PHE A 58 11.55 16.64 8.95
CA PHE A 58 12.66 16.60 7.99
C PHE A 58 13.84 17.52 8.37
N GLU A 59 13.56 18.70 8.94
CA GLU A 59 14.59 19.67 9.37
C GLU A 59 15.32 19.22 10.65
N ASN A 60 14.69 18.42 11.50
CA ASN A 60 15.26 17.99 12.78
C ASN A 60 15.80 16.54 12.77
N CYS A 61 15.60 15.80 11.67
CA CYS A 61 16.10 14.44 11.54
C CYS A 61 17.38 14.39 10.71
N LYS A 62 18.31 13.54 11.13
CA LYS A 62 19.52 13.23 10.35
C LYS A 62 19.30 11.91 9.62
N LEU A 63 19.57 11.89 8.31
CA LEU A 63 19.57 10.66 7.52
C LEU A 63 20.60 9.67 8.06
N LEU A 64 20.19 8.42 8.23
CA LEU A 64 21.08 7.31 8.60
C LEU A 64 21.76 6.67 7.39
N PHE A 65 21.24 6.92 6.19
CA PHE A 65 21.78 6.41 4.92
C PHE A 65 22.41 7.58 4.12
N GLU A 66 23.33 7.26 3.23
CA GLU A 66 23.92 8.26 2.34
C GLU A 66 22.87 8.89 1.40
N LYS A 67 21.90 8.08 0.97
CA LYS A 67 20.79 8.50 0.09
C LYS A 67 19.50 7.84 0.52
N PRO A 68 18.35 8.50 0.28
CA PRO A 68 17.05 7.86 0.47
C PRO A 68 16.89 6.63 -0.43
N LEU A 69 16.27 5.57 0.09
CA LEU A 69 15.86 4.44 -0.73
C LEU A 69 14.64 4.84 -1.57
N THR A 70 14.69 4.61 -2.87
CA THR A 70 13.61 4.97 -3.78
C THR A 70 13.19 3.79 -4.64
N ILE A 71 11.90 3.69 -4.87
CA ILE A 71 11.30 2.73 -5.79
C ILE A 71 10.48 3.52 -6.79
N SER A 72 10.61 3.21 -8.06
CA SER A 72 9.80 3.81 -9.12
C SER A 72 8.86 2.78 -9.76
N GLN A 73 7.79 3.26 -10.38
CA GLN A 73 6.83 2.45 -11.13
C GLN A 73 6.07 1.43 -10.26
N ILE A 74 5.49 1.88 -9.16
CA ILE A 74 4.54 1.08 -8.41
C ILE A 74 3.27 0.92 -9.24
N SER A 75 2.90 -0.33 -9.57
CA SER A 75 1.69 -0.65 -10.34
C SER A 75 0.59 -1.19 -9.46
N PHE A 76 -0.60 -0.59 -9.56
CA PHE A 76 -1.84 -1.07 -8.95
C PHE A 76 -2.70 -1.87 -9.93
N GLU A 77 -2.12 -2.29 -11.05
CA GLU A 77 -2.81 -3.11 -12.04
C GLU A 77 -3.24 -4.45 -11.48
N LYS A 78 -4.18 -5.08 -12.18
CA LYS A 78 -4.60 -6.43 -11.84
C LYS A 78 -3.46 -7.39 -12.13
N LYS A 79 -3.10 -8.18 -11.12
CA LYS A 79 -2.14 -9.27 -11.21
C LYS A 79 -2.84 -10.59 -10.95
N GLU A 80 -2.19 -11.67 -11.32
CA GLU A 80 -2.68 -13.03 -11.06
C GLU A 80 -1.93 -13.61 -9.83
N ALA A 81 -2.61 -14.47 -9.10
CA ALA A 81 -2.03 -15.13 -7.92
C ALA A 81 -0.99 -16.20 -8.30
N VAL A 82 -1.09 -16.73 -9.51
CA VAL A 82 -0.15 -17.68 -10.10
C VAL A 82 0.25 -17.19 -11.48
N GLU A 83 1.53 -17.08 -11.74
CA GLU A 83 2.08 -16.68 -13.03
C GLU A 83 3.30 -17.54 -13.37
N ASN A 84 3.31 -18.15 -14.56
CA ASN A 84 4.38 -19.04 -15.03
C ASN A 84 4.74 -20.14 -14.01
N HIS A 85 3.72 -20.76 -13.39
CA HIS A 85 3.88 -21.76 -12.33
C HIS A 85 4.52 -21.22 -11.03
N ILE A 86 4.60 -19.91 -10.82
CA ILE A 86 5.08 -19.30 -9.59
C ILE A 86 3.87 -18.84 -8.77
N LEU A 87 3.78 -19.30 -7.52
CA LEU A 87 2.78 -18.85 -6.57
C LEU A 87 3.19 -17.48 -6.02
N MET A 88 2.44 -16.44 -6.36
CA MET A 88 2.71 -15.06 -5.95
C MET A 88 2.05 -14.77 -4.60
N ILE A 89 2.73 -14.06 -3.69
CA ILE A 89 2.20 -13.66 -2.40
C ILE A 89 2.33 -12.15 -2.19
N GLY A 90 1.51 -11.57 -1.33
CA GLY A 90 1.56 -10.14 -1.01
C GLY A 90 1.42 -9.26 -2.26
N ASP A 91 2.23 -8.22 -2.33
CA ASP A 91 2.17 -7.20 -3.39
C ASP A 91 2.49 -7.74 -4.79
N THR A 92 3.19 -8.87 -4.89
CA THR A 92 3.46 -9.52 -6.19
C THR A 92 2.21 -10.15 -6.78
N ALA A 93 1.28 -10.65 -5.96
CA ALA A 93 -0.01 -11.16 -6.39
C ALA A 93 -1.08 -10.07 -6.54
N GLY A 94 -0.92 -8.94 -5.86
CA GLY A 94 -1.84 -7.82 -5.95
C GLY A 94 -1.53 -6.74 -4.93
N LEU A 95 -1.10 -5.58 -5.41
CA LEU A 95 -0.84 -4.44 -4.54
C LEU A 95 -2.17 -3.76 -4.16
N ILE A 96 -2.46 -3.72 -2.87
CA ILE A 96 -3.58 -2.96 -2.35
C ILE A 96 -3.20 -1.48 -2.25
N HIS A 97 -4.17 -0.61 -2.52
CA HIS A 97 -3.90 0.82 -2.41
C HIS A 97 -3.53 1.20 -0.95
N PRO A 98 -2.49 2.00 -0.73
CA PRO A 98 -1.97 2.34 0.60
C PRO A 98 -3.01 2.94 1.55
N LEU A 99 -4.01 3.65 1.02
CA LEU A 99 -5.14 4.19 1.81
C LEU A 99 -5.90 3.13 2.61
N CYS A 100 -5.82 1.86 2.19
CA CYS A 100 -6.48 0.77 2.91
C CYS A 100 -5.69 0.30 4.14
N GLY A 101 -4.41 0.67 4.28
CA GLY A 101 -3.54 0.30 5.41
C GLY A 101 -3.36 -1.20 5.64
N ASN A 102 -3.66 -2.05 4.65
CA ASN A 102 -3.83 -3.49 4.84
C ASN A 102 -2.84 -4.37 4.05
N GLY A 103 -1.79 -3.77 3.46
CA GLY A 103 -0.82 -4.49 2.61
C GLY A 103 -0.08 -5.58 3.37
N MET A 104 0.47 -5.27 4.55
CA MET A 104 1.18 -6.25 5.38
C MET A 104 0.29 -7.40 5.84
N ALA A 105 -0.94 -7.11 6.25
CA ALA A 105 -1.89 -8.15 6.65
C ALA A 105 -2.24 -9.08 5.48
N MET A 106 -2.41 -8.54 4.26
CA MET A 106 -2.60 -9.35 3.06
C MET A 106 -1.37 -10.22 2.74
N ALA A 107 -0.17 -9.67 2.88
CA ALA A 107 1.06 -10.41 2.64
C ALA A 107 1.21 -11.60 3.61
N ILE A 108 1.00 -11.38 4.89
CA ILE A 108 1.05 -12.43 5.93
C ILE A 108 -0.04 -13.48 5.68
N HIS A 109 -1.28 -13.05 5.39
CA HIS A 109 -2.39 -13.98 5.17
C HIS A 109 -2.17 -14.81 3.89
N SER A 110 -1.71 -14.22 2.80
CA SER A 110 -1.41 -14.96 1.57
C SER A 110 -0.25 -15.92 1.74
N ALA A 111 0.78 -15.56 2.51
CA ALA A 111 1.87 -16.46 2.86
C ALA A 111 1.37 -17.65 3.67
N LYS A 112 0.47 -17.44 4.62
CA LYS A 112 -0.17 -18.52 5.38
C LYS A 112 -0.90 -19.49 4.45
N ILE A 113 -1.79 -18.99 3.59
CA ILE A 113 -2.54 -19.82 2.62
C ILE A 113 -1.61 -20.66 1.77
N VAL A 114 -0.57 -20.04 1.18
CA VAL A 114 0.41 -20.78 0.35
C VAL A 114 1.13 -21.85 1.16
N SER A 115 1.54 -21.54 2.39
CA SER A 115 2.28 -22.50 3.23
C SER A 115 1.41 -23.72 3.58
N GLU A 116 0.15 -23.52 3.92
CA GLU A 116 -0.81 -24.59 4.21
C GLU A 116 -1.02 -25.48 2.97
N LEU A 117 -1.24 -24.89 1.80
CA LEU A 117 -1.42 -25.66 0.55
C LEU A 117 -0.14 -26.41 0.12
N ILE A 118 1.05 -25.84 0.36
CA ILE A 118 2.33 -26.53 0.10
C ILE A 118 2.50 -27.74 1.03
N LEU A 119 2.11 -27.63 2.29
CA LEU A 119 2.10 -28.76 3.22
C LEU A 119 1.15 -29.84 2.73
N GLU A 120 -0.10 -29.53 2.37
CA GLU A 120 -1.05 -30.46 1.79
C GLU A 120 -0.51 -31.17 0.52
N PHE A 121 0.21 -30.43 -0.30
CA PHE A 121 0.86 -30.97 -1.49
C PHE A 121 2.02 -31.93 -1.14
N SER A 122 2.82 -31.59 -0.11
CA SER A 122 3.92 -32.44 0.35
C SER A 122 3.43 -33.72 1.03
N GLU A 123 2.27 -33.65 1.68
CA GLU A 123 1.59 -34.79 2.33
C GLU A 123 0.74 -35.63 1.35
N HIS A 124 0.82 -35.33 0.05
CA HIS A 124 0.07 -35.98 -1.02
C HIS A 124 -1.46 -35.87 -0.91
N THR A 125 -1.98 -34.94 -0.14
CA THR A 125 -3.42 -34.61 -0.08
C THR A 125 -3.84 -33.85 -1.35
N ILE A 126 -2.96 -32.98 -1.84
CA ILE A 126 -3.04 -32.37 -3.17
C ILE A 126 -2.18 -33.22 -4.13
N HIS A 127 -2.77 -33.74 -5.19
CA HIS A 127 -2.15 -34.76 -6.02
C HIS A 127 -1.35 -34.23 -7.20
N SER A 128 -1.50 -32.96 -7.57
CA SER A 128 -0.79 -32.39 -8.70
C SER A 128 -0.46 -30.89 -8.50
N ARG A 129 0.58 -30.45 -9.20
CA ARG A 129 0.95 -29.03 -9.24
C ARG A 129 -0.21 -28.16 -9.76
N LYS A 130 -0.91 -28.63 -10.75
CA LYS A 130 -2.08 -27.94 -11.31
C LYS A 130 -3.17 -27.74 -10.24
N GLU A 131 -3.47 -28.77 -9.49
CA GLU A 131 -4.46 -28.69 -8.39
C GLU A 131 -4.03 -27.69 -7.31
N LEU A 132 -2.75 -27.67 -6.94
CA LEU A 132 -2.19 -26.70 -6.01
C LEU A 132 -2.39 -25.24 -6.50
N GLU A 133 -2.08 -24.99 -7.76
CA GLU A 133 -2.20 -23.66 -8.38
C GLU A 133 -3.67 -23.22 -8.49
N GLU A 134 -4.58 -24.12 -8.82
CA GLU A 134 -6.02 -23.85 -8.89
C GLU A 134 -6.58 -23.55 -7.50
N LYS A 135 -6.27 -24.37 -6.49
CA LYS A 135 -6.69 -24.12 -5.10
C LYS A 135 -6.16 -22.78 -4.59
N TYR A 136 -4.88 -22.48 -4.80
CA TYR A 136 -4.32 -21.20 -4.38
C TYR A 136 -5.01 -20.02 -5.07
N THR A 137 -5.27 -20.11 -6.36
CA THR A 137 -5.97 -19.07 -7.10
C THR A 137 -7.40 -18.85 -6.57
N GLN A 138 -8.11 -19.92 -6.20
CA GLN A 138 -9.44 -19.85 -5.60
C GLN A 138 -9.41 -19.16 -4.24
N GLU A 139 -8.51 -19.59 -3.35
CA GLU A 139 -8.35 -19.01 -2.01
C GLU A 139 -7.93 -17.53 -2.08
N TRP A 140 -6.96 -17.20 -2.92
CA TRP A 140 -6.58 -15.82 -3.16
C TRP A 140 -7.76 -14.96 -3.60
N ASN A 141 -8.52 -15.42 -4.59
CA ASN A 141 -9.67 -14.67 -5.09
C ASN A 141 -10.77 -14.51 -4.02
N ALA A 142 -11.05 -15.54 -3.25
CA ALA A 142 -12.05 -15.51 -2.18
C ALA A 142 -11.69 -14.47 -1.10
N HIS A 143 -10.42 -14.39 -0.71
CA HIS A 143 -9.97 -13.52 0.38
C HIS A 143 -9.66 -12.08 -0.06
N PHE A 144 -9.11 -11.86 -1.27
CA PHE A 144 -8.49 -10.58 -1.62
C PHE A 144 -9.10 -9.85 -2.81
N LYS A 145 -9.76 -10.55 -3.74
CA LYS A 145 -10.27 -9.95 -4.99
C LYS A 145 -11.23 -8.78 -4.77
N SER A 146 -12.16 -8.92 -3.82
CA SER A 146 -13.13 -7.85 -3.50
C SER A 146 -12.44 -6.64 -2.87
N ARG A 147 -11.50 -6.86 -1.96
CA ARG A 147 -10.72 -5.79 -1.29
C ARG A 147 -9.88 -5.00 -2.29
N LEU A 148 -9.16 -5.70 -3.16
CA LEU A 148 -8.35 -5.08 -4.22
C LEU A 148 -9.21 -4.27 -5.20
N ARG A 149 -10.41 -4.77 -5.56
CA ARG A 149 -11.36 -4.06 -6.41
C ARG A 149 -11.86 -2.78 -5.74
N MET A 150 -12.26 -2.89 -4.48
CA MET A 150 -12.73 -1.75 -3.68
C MET A 150 -11.62 -0.70 -3.49
N GLY A 151 -10.41 -1.13 -3.18
CA GLY A 151 -9.25 -0.23 -3.05
C GLY A 151 -8.97 0.57 -4.33
N ARG A 152 -9.01 -0.09 -5.50
CA ARG A 152 -8.88 0.60 -6.80
C ARG A 152 -10.03 1.56 -7.09
N PHE A 153 -11.25 1.19 -6.74
CA PHE A 153 -12.42 2.04 -6.92
C PHE A 153 -12.34 3.30 -6.04
N LEU A 154 -12.05 3.13 -4.76
CA LEU A 154 -11.90 4.25 -3.82
C LEU A 154 -10.75 5.17 -4.21
N SER A 155 -9.61 4.61 -4.64
CA SER A 155 -8.49 5.41 -5.11
C SER A 155 -8.87 6.35 -6.26
N LYS A 156 -9.64 5.85 -7.24
CA LYS A 156 -10.13 6.68 -8.36
C LYS A 156 -11.05 7.81 -7.90
N ILE A 157 -11.93 7.55 -6.93
CA ILE A 157 -12.81 8.59 -6.36
C ILE A 157 -11.98 9.64 -5.63
N LEU A 158 -11.04 9.21 -4.80
CA LEU A 158 -10.23 10.09 -3.96
C LEU A 158 -9.19 10.91 -4.73
N GLN A 159 -8.88 10.55 -5.96
CA GLN A 159 -8.06 11.38 -6.86
C GLN A 159 -8.80 12.61 -7.39
N SER A 160 -10.13 12.66 -7.30
CA SER A 160 -10.95 13.81 -7.72
C SER A 160 -11.33 14.66 -6.51
N GLU A 161 -10.84 15.90 -6.44
CA GLU A 161 -11.17 16.83 -5.34
C GLU A 161 -12.68 17.00 -5.13
N LYS A 162 -13.45 17.06 -6.23
CA LYS A 162 -14.92 17.20 -6.17
C LYS A 162 -15.59 15.99 -5.52
N TRP A 163 -15.21 14.78 -5.92
CA TRP A 163 -15.77 13.55 -5.38
C TRP A 163 -15.30 13.30 -3.94
N THR A 164 -14.07 13.63 -3.63
CA THR A 164 -13.54 13.54 -2.26
C THR A 164 -14.30 14.47 -1.32
N THR A 165 -14.48 15.73 -1.70
CA THR A 165 -15.24 16.71 -0.90
C THR A 165 -16.67 16.25 -0.68
N PHE A 166 -17.35 15.78 -1.73
CA PHE A 166 -18.72 15.26 -1.65
C PHE A 166 -18.81 14.03 -0.73
N LEU A 167 -17.89 13.09 -0.86
CA LEU A 167 -17.84 11.90 -0.01
C LEU A 167 -17.61 12.26 1.46
N MET A 168 -16.67 13.17 1.74
CA MET A 168 -16.39 13.63 3.09
C MET A 168 -17.59 14.34 3.72
N GLN A 169 -18.33 15.15 2.95
CA GLN A 169 -19.57 15.78 3.41
C GLN A 169 -20.63 14.73 3.78
N ILE A 170 -20.82 13.70 2.95
CA ILE A 170 -21.74 12.60 3.25
C ILE A 170 -21.35 11.89 4.56
N LEU A 171 -20.07 11.55 4.72
CA LEU A 171 -19.58 10.85 5.92
C LEU A 171 -19.68 11.72 7.18
N THR A 172 -19.57 13.04 7.03
CA THR A 172 -19.75 13.97 8.15
C THR A 172 -21.22 14.09 8.56
N ILE A 173 -22.14 14.08 7.59
CA ILE A 173 -23.59 14.16 7.86
C ILE A 173 -24.12 12.80 8.37
N PHE A 174 -23.59 11.70 7.87
CA PHE A 174 -24.01 10.33 8.19
C PHE A 174 -22.86 9.50 8.79
N PRO A 175 -22.39 9.80 10.00
CA PRO A 175 -21.24 9.11 10.60
C PRO A 175 -21.45 7.61 10.81
N PHE A 176 -22.70 7.14 10.87
CA PHE A 176 -23.03 5.71 10.98
C PHE A 176 -22.64 4.86 9.74
N LEU A 177 -22.29 5.51 8.63
CA LEU A 177 -21.76 4.83 7.44
C LEU A 177 -20.30 4.41 7.60
N LEU A 178 -19.61 4.93 8.62
CA LEU A 178 -18.26 4.47 8.97
C LEU A 178 -18.39 3.23 9.86
N PRO A 179 -17.81 2.08 9.46
CA PRO A 179 -17.74 0.93 10.34
C PRO A 179 -16.93 1.29 11.59
N MET A 180 -17.51 1.09 12.77
CA MET A 180 -16.80 1.19 14.04
C MET A 180 -15.87 0.00 14.24
#